data_8a4898bd68ba0385d8ed22d0d412b098
#
_entry.id   8a4898bd68ba0385d8ed22d0d412b098
#
_cell.length_a   1.000
_cell.length_b   1.000
_cell.length_c   1.000
_cell.angle_alpha   90.00
_cell.angle_beta   90.00
_cell.angle_gamma   90.00
#
_symmetry.space_group_name_H-M   'P 1'
#
loop_
_entity.id
_entity.type
_entity.pdbx_description
1 polymer ?
#
loop_
_entity_poly.entity_id
_entity_poly.type
_entity_poly.pdbx_seq_one_letter_code
_entity_poly.pdbx_strand_id
1 'polypeptide(L)' 'VATNPRKAAILLQYDKEFKKLLKIVKPLEKTFHVIINDDEIANILTIIYQL' A
#
# COMPACT_ATOMS: atom_id res chain seq x y z
N VAL A 1 -4.15 11.30 9.42
CA VAL A 1 -3.57 10.19 8.70
C VAL A 1 -2.05 10.31 8.70
N ALA A 2 -1.40 9.28 9.18
CA ALA A 2 0.06 9.28 9.23
C ALA A 2 0.64 9.16 7.82
N THR A 3 1.50 10.09 7.45
CA THR A 3 2.19 10.05 6.18
C THR A 3 3.47 9.24 6.35
N ASN A 4 3.66 8.24 5.50
CA ASN A 4 4.88 7.45 5.52
C ASN A 4 6.00 8.26 4.85
N PRO A 5 7.05 8.67 5.60
CA PRO A 5 8.12 9.49 5.01
C PRO A 5 8.93 8.76 3.95
N ARG A 6 8.83 7.42 3.90
CA ARG A 6 9.53 6.61 2.91
C ARG A 6 8.62 6.18 1.76
N LYS A 7 7.40 6.72 1.71
CA LYS A 7 6.40 6.34 0.72
C LYS A 7 6.93 6.39 -0.71
N ALA A 8 7.53 7.50 -1.11
CA ALA A 8 8.01 7.67 -2.47
C ALA A 8 9.07 6.64 -2.83
N ALA A 9 10.01 6.39 -1.92
CA ALA A 9 11.07 5.41 -2.15
C ALA A 9 10.50 3.99 -2.22
N ILE A 10 9.57 3.67 -1.34
CA ILE A 10 8.93 2.35 -1.28
C ILE A 10 8.14 2.09 -2.56
N LEU A 11 7.31 3.04 -2.98
CA LEU A 11 6.49 2.88 -4.17
C LEU A 11 7.34 2.79 -5.44
N LEU A 12 8.47 3.47 -5.48
CA LEU A 12 9.38 3.41 -6.62
C LEU A 12 10.12 2.07 -6.66
N GLN A 13 10.63 1.63 -5.51
CA GLN A 13 11.43 0.40 -5.41
C GLN A 13 10.56 -0.85 -5.52
N TYR A 14 9.37 -0.82 -4.97
CA TYR A 14 8.45 -1.96 -4.92
C TYR A 14 7.21 -1.74 -5.79
N ASP A 15 7.41 -1.12 -6.96
CA ASP A 15 6.32 -0.79 -7.87
C ASP A 15 5.49 -2.02 -8.27
N LYS A 16 6.14 -3.14 -8.55
CA LYS A 16 5.43 -4.36 -8.93
C LYS A 16 4.57 -4.89 -7.79
N GLU A 17 5.12 -4.90 -6.58
CA GLU A 17 4.41 -5.34 -5.38
C GLU A 17 3.26 -4.40 -5.06
N PHE A 18 3.48 -3.11 -5.23
CA PHE A 18 2.44 -2.11 -5.04
C PHE A 18 1.25 -2.36 -5.96
N LYS A 19 1.52 -2.60 -7.24
CA LYS A 19 0.46 -2.87 -8.21
C LYS A 19 -0.29 -4.16 -7.90
N LYS A 20 0.42 -5.20 -7.44
CA LYS A 20 -0.22 -6.44 -7.01
C LYS A 20 -1.15 -6.21 -5.83
N LEU A 21 -0.70 -5.45 -4.85
CA LEU A 21 -1.52 -5.12 -3.69
C LEU A 21 -2.74 -4.32 -4.09
N LEU A 22 -2.62 -3.40 -5.03
CA LEU A 22 -3.76 -2.63 -5.51
C LEU A 22 -4.84 -3.55 -6.09
N LYS A 23 -4.44 -4.57 -6.84
CA LYS A 23 -5.39 -5.52 -7.42
C LYS A 23 -6.12 -6.33 -6.36
N ILE A 24 -5.44 -6.62 -5.25
CA ILE A 24 -6.03 -7.37 -4.14
C ILE A 24 -6.90 -6.45 -3.28
N VAL A 25 -6.42 -5.23 -3.03
CA VAL A 25 -7.04 -4.28 -2.11
C VAL A 25 -8.32 -3.67 -2.69
N LYS A 26 -8.36 -3.38 -3.99
CA LYS A 26 -9.54 -2.75 -4.60
C LYS A 26 -10.83 -3.52 -4.39
N PRO A 27 -10.87 -4.85 -4.61
CA PRO A 27 -12.08 -5.62 -4.29
C PRO A 27 -12.43 -5.57 -2.80
N LEU A 28 -11.41 -5.56 -1.94
CA LEU A 28 -11.63 -5.48 -0.49
C LEU A 28 -12.22 -4.15 -0.07
N GLU A 29 -11.83 -3.07 -0.72
CA GLU A 29 -12.40 -1.75 -0.46
C GLU A 29 -13.92 -1.76 -0.67
N LYS A 30 -14.36 -2.40 -1.76
CA LYS A 30 -15.79 -2.52 -2.06
C LYS A 30 -16.50 -3.41 -1.06
N THR A 31 -15.90 -4.53 -0.71
CA THR A 31 -16.50 -5.52 0.19
C THR A 31 -16.67 -4.96 1.60
N PHE A 32 -15.69 -4.25 2.10
CA PHE A 32 -15.68 -3.77 3.47
C PHE A 32 -16.02 -2.29 3.60
N HIS A 33 -16.31 -1.60 2.48
CA HIS A 33 -16.64 -0.18 2.45
C HIS A 33 -15.57 0.68 3.12
N VAL A 34 -14.31 0.37 2.86
CA VAL A 34 -13.17 1.12 3.39
C VAL A 34 -12.38 1.73 2.25
N ILE A 35 -11.63 2.79 2.55
CA ILE A 35 -10.75 3.43 1.58
C ILE A 35 -9.31 3.19 2.02
N ILE A 36 -8.53 2.56 1.15
CA ILE A 36 -7.12 2.28 1.41
C ILE A 36 -6.30 3.10 0.42
N ASN A 37 -5.60 4.12 0.91
CA ASN A 37 -4.81 5.00 0.06
C ASN A 37 -3.37 4.50 -0.09
N ASP A 38 -2.57 5.23 -0.89
CA ASP A 38 -1.19 4.83 -1.18
C ASP A 38 -0.33 4.75 0.07
N ASP A 39 -0.55 5.63 1.05
CA ASP A 39 0.19 5.61 2.30
C ASP A 39 -0.05 4.32 3.07
N GLU A 40 -1.29 3.85 3.07
CA GLU A 40 -1.64 2.58 3.73
C GLU A 40 -0.95 1.40 3.05
N ILE A 41 -0.92 1.41 1.72
CA ILE A 41 -0.26 0.35 0.96
C ILE A 41 1.25 0.38 1.22
N ALA A 42 1.84 1.56 1.27
CA ALA A 42 3.26 1.70 1.60
C ALA A 42 3.56 1.17 3.01
N ASN A 43 2.66 1.42 3.97
CA ASN A 43 2.81 0.89 5.32
C ASN A 43 2.74 -0.63 5.34
N ILE A 44 1.83 -1.21 4.57
CA ILE A 44 1.70 -2.66 4.45
C ILE A 44 2.99 -3.25 3.87
N LEU A 45 3.55 -2.65 2.82
CA LEU A 45 4.80 -3.09 2.24
C LEU A 45 5.95 -3.01 3.24
N THR A 46 5.98 -1.93 4.04
CA THR A 46 6.98 -1.76 5.06
C THR A 46 6.94 -2.91 6.07
N ILE A 47 5.74 -3.32 6.46
CA ILE A 47 5.56 -4.42 7.42
C ILE A 47 5.97 -5.75 6.79
N ILE A 48 5.51 -6.01 5.57
CA ILE A 48 5.77 -7.28 4.89
C ILE A 48 7.25 -7.48 4.64
N TYR A 49 7.94 -6.46 4.17
CA TYR A 49 9.35 -6.56 3.80
C TYR A 49 10.29 -6.09 4.91
N GLN A 50 9.75 -5.66 6.04
CA GLN A 50 10.53 -5.20 7.19
C GLN A 50 11.49 -4.06 6.82
N LEU A 51 10.98 -3.11 6.09
CA LEU A 51 11.78 -1.98 5.60
C LEU A 51 12.08 -0.92 6.68
#